data_c85fa3d3c121e3991b9c6d4c6762ebe8
#
_entry.id   c85fa3d3c121e3991b9c6d4c6762ebe8
#
_cell.length_a   1.000
_cell.length_b   1.000
_cell.length_c   1.000
_cell.angle_alpha   90.00
_cell.angle_beta   90.00
_cell.angle_gamma   90.00
#
_symmetry.space_group_name_H-M   'P 1'
#
loop_
_entity.id
_entity.type
_entity.pdbx_description
1 polymer ?
#
loop_
_entity_poly.entity_id
_entity_poly.type
_entity_poly.pdbx_seq_one_letter_code
_entity_poly.pdbx_strand_id
1 'polypeptide(L)'
;MNEADIHGAIRGLYEGILDPGAWQDSLRSLTALAGAAHASMMVWDTVRDQISVNEIVNPVVELFTEYESDYQAIDPAKQFAPRMQPGDWYIDARELGEGTMARHPFYRDFFHRYGLRSYVACLVERQPHYEVYFSMQRARRQPLFSSIDTGGLDWIIPHMRSAMAMRDRTLGLTVLARLSTQLVERLNFALLVFSPQRHVLLCNRAGERWARRLDPAGKVSEWSLSRPFADMVQAACDPRQAVAAQAARATSGDACAQVIVLPLPPSHAFAAQWQEPAALVIVHEQDRAPLLLGPVLRDLYGLTPAETRLSVQLAHGQGLPEASQQLGIRHETARTQLKAVFHKTGCNSQAQLTHLLSRLGAALEQG
;
A
#
# COMPACT_ATOMS: atom_id res chain seq x y z
N MET A 1 -11.40 37.56 15.35
CA MET A 1 -11.52 36.08 15.28
C MET A 1 -12.11 35.60 16.58
N ASN A 2 -13.21 34.86 16.58
CA ASN A 2 -13.81 34.39 17.81
C ASN A 2 -13.24 32.99 18.18
N GLU A 3 -13.38 32.58 19.44
CA GLU A 3 -12.84 31.33 19.98
C GLU A 3 -13.50 30.10 19.32
N ALA A 4 -14.77 30.20 18.96
CA ALA A 4 -15.50 29.11 18.27
C ALA A 4 -14.95 28.81 16.88
N ASP A 5 -14.52 29.85 16.11
CA ASP A 5 -13.92 29.68 14.79
C ASP A 5 -12.56 28.97 14.89
N ILE A 6 -11.75 29.33 15.90
CA ILE A 6 -10.46 28.70 16.19
C ILE A 6 -10.65 27.21 16.49
N HIS A 7 -11.52 26.90 17.45
CA HIS A 7 -11.79 25.52 17.82
C HIS A 7 -12.40 24.70 16.66
N GLY A 8 -13.26 25.32 15.85
CA GLY A 8 -13.83 24.72 14.65
C GLY A 8 -12.77 24.34 13.63
N ALA A 9 -11.82 25.24 13.34
CA ALA A 9 -10.73 24.99 12.42
C ALA A 9 -9.78 23.88 12.92
N ILE A 10 -9.38 23.93 14.22
CA ILE A 10 -8.55 22.88 14.81
C ILE A 10 -9.25 21.51 14.70
N ARG A 11 -10.52 21.42 15.12
CA ARG A 11 -11.28 20.19 15.06
C ARG A 11 -11.33 19.65 13.64
N GLY A 12 -11.64 20.48 12.65
CA GLY A 12 -11.70 20.06 11.24
C GLY A 12 -10.37 19.52 10.71
N LEU A 13 -9.21 20.05 11.15
CA LEU A 13 -7.90 19.48 10.78
C LEU A 13 -7.72 18.06 11.34
N TYR A 14 -8.11 17.81 12.60
CA TYR A 14 -7.95 16.48 13.19
C TYR A 14 -9.02 15.48 12.70
N GLU A 15 -10.26 15.89 12.50
CA GLU A 15 -11.28 15.07 11.82
C GLU A 15 -10.84 14.72 10.40
N GLY A 16 -10.18 15.66 9.72
CA GLY A 16 -9.64 15.53 8.37
C GLY A 16 -8.52 14.50 8.21
N ILE A 17 -8.00 13.92 9.30
CA ILE A 17 -7.05 12.80 9.24
C ILE A 17 -7.71 11.60 8.56
N LEU A 18 -9.00 11.36 8.81
CA LEU A 18 -9.77 10.25 8.26
C LEU A 18 -10.82 10.70 7.24
N ASP A 19 -11.26 11.95 7.30
CA ASP A 19 -12.27 12.53 6.41
C ASP A 19 -11.70 13.68 5.57
N PRO A 20 -11.40 13.47 4.28
CA PRO A 20 -10.92 14.54 3.40
C PRO A 20 -11.87 15.75 3.31
N GLY A 21 -13.18 15.55 3.49
CA GLY A 21 -14.16 16.64 3.49
C GLY A 21 -13.95 17.59 4.65
N ALA A 22 -13.78 17.06 5.86
CA ALA A 22 -13.51 17.87 7.05
C ALA A 22 -12.20 18.67 6.93
N TRP A 23 -11.17 18.10 6.30
CA TRP A 23 -9.92 18.81 6.00
C TRP A 23 -10.15 20.01 5.09
N GLN A 24 -10.87 19.82 3.99
CA GLN A 24 -11.20 20.89 3.05
C GLN A 24 -12.05 22.00 3.69
N ASP A 25 -13.00 21.64 4.55
CA ASP A 25 -13.83 22.59 5.28
C ASP A 25 -13.02 23.42 6.27
N SER A 26 -12.04 22.81 6.94
CA SER A 26 -11.10 23.51 7.82
C SER A 26 -10.25 24.53 7.03
N LEU A 27 -9.67 24.12 5.92
CA LEU A 27 -8.90 25.03 5.05
C LEU A 27 -9.77 26.17 4.53
N ARG A 28 -11.03 25.90 4.16
CA ARG A 28 -12.00 26.93 3.73
C ARG A 28 -12.29 27.93 4.84
N SER A 29 -12.48 27.44 6.07
CA SER A 29 -12.68 28.28 7.24
C SER A 29 -11.48 29.18 7.51
N LEU A 30 -10.26 28.65 7.44
CA LEU A 30 -9.01 29.41 7.60
C LEU A 30 -8.84 30.48 6.51
N THR A 31 -9.19 30.13 5.27
CA THR A 31 -9.17 31.08 4.12
C THR A 31 -10.09 32.25 4.35
N ALA A 32 -11.30 31.99 4.84
CA ALA A 32 -12.28 33.02 5.18
C ALA A 32 -11.82 33.89 6.36
N LEU A 33 -11.26 33.29 7.42
CA LEU A 33 -10.72 34.00 8.57
C LEU A 33 -9.57 34.93 8.21
N ALA A 34 -8.71 34.51 7.26
CA ALA A 34 -7.62 35.34 6.75
C ALA A 34 -8.08 36.44 5.79
N GLY A 35 -9.36 36.47 5.41
CA GLY A 35 -9.86 37.33 4.35
C GLY A 35 -9.17 37.06 3.00
N ALA A 36 -8.81 35.81 2.73
CA ALA A 36 -8.18 35.40 1.49
C ALA A 36 -9.23 34.96 0.46
N ALA A 37 -8.90 35.09 -0.82
CA ALA A 37 -9.76 34.63 -1.92
C ALA A 37 -9.57 33.14 -2.19
N HIS A 38 -8.33 32.68 -2.13
CA HIS A 38 -7.91 31.30 -2.36
C HIS A 38 -6.92 30.86 -1.29
N ALA A 39 -6.80 29.55 -1.08
CA ALA A 39 -5.71 28.93 -0.34
C ALA A 39 -5.34 27.62 -0.97
N SER A 40 -4.10 27.21 -0.75
CA SER A 40 -3.59 25.91 -1.20
C SER A 40 -2.58 25.34 -0.23
N MET A 41 -2.54 24.02 -0.17
CA MET A 41 -1.41 23.29 0.42
C MET A 41 -0.59 22.69 -0.71
N MET A 42 0.69 22.99 -0.70
CA MET A 42 1.64 22.57 -1.74
C MET A 42 2.73 21.72 -1.11
N VAL A 43 3.13 20.68 -1.79
CA VAL A 43 4.32 19.88 -1.46
C VAL A 43 5.37 20.15 -2.53
N TRP A 44 6.51 20.62 -2.10
CA TRP A 44 7.69 20.79 -2.95
C TRP A 44 8.65 19.62 -2.74
N ASP A 45 8.79 18.75 -3.76
CA ASP A 45 9.85 17.75 -3.84
C ASP A 45 11.17 18.47 -4.13
N THR A 46 12.01 18.59 -3.11
CA THR A 46 13.28 19.34 -3.20
C THR A 46 14.36 18.60 -3.99
N VAL A 47 14.18 17.29 -4.24
CA VAL A 47 15.10 16.46 -5.02
C VAL A 47 14.83 16.60 -6.53
N ARG A 48 13.54 16.62 -6.90
CA ARG A 48 13.11 16.74 -8.30
C ARG A 48 12.82 18.17 -8.73
N ASP A 49 12.83 19.12 -7.79
CA ASP A 49 12.40 20.51 -7.94
C ASP A 49 10.99 20.61 -8.56
N GLN A 50 10.07 19.80 -8.05
CA GLN A 50 8.69 19.76 -8.50
C GLN A 50 7.74 20.14 -7.37
N ILE A 51 6.80 21.03 -7.65
CA ILE A 51 5.71 21.37 -6.74
C ILE A 51 4.46 20.63 -7.19
N SER A 52 3.81 19.96 -6.23
CA SER A 52 2.47 19.42 -6.39
C SER A 52 1.52 20.15 -5.45
N VAL A 53 0.37 20.57 -6.00
CA VAL A 53 -0.68 21.21 -5.21
C VAL A 53 -1.65 20.12 -4.76
N ASN A 54 -1.63 19.78 -3.47
CA ASN A 54 -2.40 18.65 -2.96
C ASN A 54 -3.82 19.03 -2.54
N GLU A 55 -3.99 20.27 -2.04
CA GLU A 55 -5.28 20.74 -1.53
C GLU A 55 -5.49 22.19 -1.97
N ILE A 56 -6.67 22.49 -2.51
CA ILE A 56 -7.00 23.84 -3.03
C ILE A 56 -8.36 24.25 -2.49
N VAL A 57 -8.43 25.46 -1.97
CA VAL A 57 -9.68 26.13 -1.60
C VAL A 57 -10.05 27.12 -2.69
N ASN A 58 -11.29 27.07 -3.18
CA ASN A 58 -11.79 27.83 -4.32
C ASN A 58 -10.91 27.64 -5.58
N PRO A 59 -10.85 26.41 -6.14
CA PRO A 59 -9.90 26.07 -7.19
C PRO A 59 -10.16 26.87 -8.47
N VAL A 60 -9.08 27.41 -9.06
CA VAL A 60 -9.03 27.88 -10.44
C VAL A 60 -8.01 26.97 -11.14
N VAL A 61 -8.49 25.97 -11.85
CA VAL A 61 -7.66 24.88 -12.41
C VAL A 61 -6.59 25.44 -13.34
N GLU A 62 -6.94 26.39 -14.18
CA GLU A 62 -6.04 27.03 -15.16
C GLU A 62 -4.88 27.75 -14.46
N LEU A 63 -5.13 28.38 -13.31
CA LEU A 63 -4.12 29.07 -12.51
C LEU A 63 -3.04 28.09 -12.02
N PHE A 64 -3.45 26.93 -11.51
CA PHE A 64 -2.50 25.95 -10.96
C PHE A 64 -1.72 25.26 -12.08
N THR A 65 -2.37 24.92 -13.20
CA THR A 65 -1.69 24.33 -14.35
C THR A 65 -0.64 25.29 -14.92
N GLU A 66 -0.98 26.57 -15.08
CA GLU A 66 -0.04 27.58 -15.59
C GLU A 66 1.08 27.89 -14.59
N TYR A 67 0.79 27.85 -13.28
CA TYR A 67 1.81 27.98 -12.24
C TYR A 67 2.85 26.86 -12.32
N GLU A 68 2.41 25.61 -12.40
CA GLU A 68 3.30 24.46 -12.45
C GLU A 68 4.16 24.44 -13.73
N SER A 69 3.59 24.84 -14.89
CA SER A 69 4.31 24.79 -16.16
C SER A 69 5.25 25.98 -16.39
N ASP A 70 4.82 27.20 -16.03
CA ASP A 70 5.48 28.40 -16.53
C ASP A 70 5.99 29.34 -15.41
N TYR A 71 5.32 29.41 -14.28
CA TYR A 71 5.61 30.43 -13.27
C TYR A 71 6.26 29.92 -11.99
N GLN A 72 6.29 28.63 -11.76
CA GLN A 72 6.97 28.03 -10.60
C GLN A 72 8.46 28.41 -10.54
N ALA A 73 9.14 28.44 -11.68
CA ALA A 73 10.57 28.75 -11.76
C ALA A 73 10.91 30.18 -11.36
N ILE A 74 9.97 31.11 -11.58
CA ILE A 74 10.13 32.54 -11.29
C ILE A 74 9.35 32.99 -10.06
N ASP A 75 8.78 32.05 -9.28
CA ASP A 75 8.09 32.38 -8.03
C ASP A 75 9.08 33.02 -7.04
N PRO A 76 8.82 34.29 -6.65
CA PRO A 76 9.76 35.01 -5.80
C PRO A 76 9.90 34.42 -4.40
N ALA A 77 8.94 33.64 -3.90
CA ALA A 77 9.07 32.96 -2.60
C ALA A 77 10.21 31.93 -2.58
N LYS A 78 10.53 31.30 -3.71
CA LYS A 78 11.60 30.28 -3.77
C LYS A 78 12.95 30.77 -3.28
N GLN A 79 13.30 32.04 -3.51
CA GLN A 79 14.56 32.60 -3.01
C GLN A 79 14.63 32.76 -1.49
N PHE A 80 13.47 32.79 -0.82
CA PHE A 80 13.37 32.89 0.64
C PHE A 80 13.28 31.54 1.31
N ALA A 81 12.75 30.54 0.63
CA ALA A 81 12.58 29.18 1.15
C ALA A 81 13.76 28.60 1.91
N PRO A 82 15.05 28.72 1.44
CA PRO A 82 16.19 28.15 2.16
C PRO A 82 16.45 28.77 3.55
N ARG A 83 15.93 29.96 3.82
CA ARG A 83 16.12 30.68 5.08
C ARG A 83 14.96 30.51 6.06
N MET A 84 13.82 30.00 5.58
CA MET A 84 12.63 29.80 6.40
C MET A 84 12.80 28.60 7.32
N GLN A 85 12.22 28.73 8.52
CA GLN A 85 12.02 27.61 9.45
C GLN A 85 10.53 27.22 9.45
N PRO A 86 10.18 25.99 9.81
CA PRO A 86 8.79 25.62 9.99
C PRO A 86 8.04 26.58 10.95
N GLY A 87 6.98 27.19 10.44
CA GLY A 87 6.23 28.25 11.08
C GLY A 87 6.48 29.65 10.53
N ASP A 88 7.55 29.85 9.74
CA ASP A 88 7.84 31.14 9.13
C ASP A 88 6.90 31.45 7.95
N TRP A 89 6.55 32.71 7.84
CA TRP A 89 5.73 33.24 6.76
C TRP A 89 6.55 34.08 5.78
N TYR A 90 6.50 33.68 4.53
CA TYR A 90 6.78 34.59 3.41
C TYR A 90 5.58 35.48 3.21
N ILE A 91 5.78 36.79 3.20
CA ILE A 91 4.77 37.82 2.93
C ILE A 91 5.31 38.69 1.80
N ASP A 92 4.73 38.57 0.62
CA ASP A 92 5.24 39.19 -0.60
C ASP A 92 5.41 40.73 -0.47
N ALA A 93 4.45 41.40 0.12
CA ALA A 93 4.51 42.84 0.34
C ALA A 93 5.65 43.26 1.28
N ARG A 94 5.99 42.44 2.28
CA ARG A 94 7.09 42.66 3.21
C ARG A 94 8.45 42.39 2.55
N GLU A 95 8.56 41.27 1.85
CA GLU A 95 9.83 40.78 1.31
C GLU A 95 10.25 41.54 0.03
N LEU A 96 9.28 41.88 -0.80
CA LEU A 96 9.55 42.49 -2.11
C LEU A 96 9.23 43.98 -2.14
N GLY A 97 8.18 44.39 -1.45
CA GLY A 97 7.58 45.72 -1.56
C GLY A 97 6.72 45.90 -2.83
N GLU A 98 5.72 46.77 -2.77
CA GLU A 98 4.75 46.98 -3.84
C GLU A 98 5.41 47.38 -5.17
N GLY A 99 6.45 48.19 -5.14
CA GLY A 99 7.14 48.65 -6.33
C GLY A 99 7.86 47.55 -7.12
N THR A 100 8.40 46.52 -6.40
CA THR A 100 8.99 45.34 -7.03
C THR A 100 7.92 44.38 -7.54
N MET A 101 6.89 44.14 -6.75
CA MET A 101 5.75 43.30 -7.14
C MET A 101 5.12 43.82 -8.45
N ALA A 102 4.88 45.10 -8.56
CA ALA A 102 4.26 45.71 -9.77
C ALA A 102 5.06 45.49 -11.07
N ARG A 103 6.37 45.28 -10.96
CA ARG A 103 7.26 45.05 -12.12
C ARG A 103 7.58 43.59 -12.36
N HIS A 104 7.44 42.73 -11.36
CA HIS A 104 7.82 41.35 -11.48
C HIS A 104 6.85 40.56 -12.35
N PRO A 105 7.32 39.72 -13.32
CA PRO A 105 6.47 38.97 -14.24
C PRO A 105 5.45 38.10 -13.56
N PHE A 106 5.83 37.48 -12.44
CA PHE A 106 4.95 36.63 -11.62
C PHE A 106 3.66 37.33 -11.20
N TYR A 107 3.71 38.63 -10.85
CA TYR A 107 2.53 39.40 -10.49
C TYR A 107 1.86 40.01 -11.72
N ARG A 108 2.64 40.67 -12.61
CA ARG A 108 2.14 41.42 -13.74
C ARG A 108 1.47 40.51 -14.77
N ASP A 109 2.11 39.39 -15.14
CA ASP A 109 1.72 38.55 -16.26
C ASP A 109 0.89 37.36 -15.84
N PHE A 110 1.04 36.89 -14.58
CA PHE A 110 0.34 35.75 -14.05
C PHE A 110 -0.73 36.12 -13.00
N PHE A 111 -0.37 36.62 -11.82
CA PHE A 111 -1.35 36.94 -10.77
C PHE A 111 -2.46 37.86 -11.22
N HIS A 112 -2.10 38.96 -11.91
CA HIS A 112 -3.08 39.92 -12.37
C HIS A 112 -4.07 39.37 -13.41
N ARG A 113 -3.66 38.39 -14.21
CA ARG A 113 -4.54 37.69 -15.17
C ARG A 113 -5.66 36.94 -14.45
N TYR A 114 -5.35 36.35 -13.30
CA TYR A 114 -6.33 35.65 -12.47
C TYR A 114 -7.01 36.53 -11.42
N GLY A 115 -6.85 37.84 -11.52
CA GLY A 115 -7.48 38.78 -10.60
C GLY A 115 -6.87 38.79 -9.21
N LEU A 116 -5.67 38.22 -9.03
CA LEU A 116 -4.92 38.17 -7.77
C LEU A 116 -3.99 39.38 -7.64
N ARG A 117 -3.62 39.72 -6.42
CA ARG A 117 -2.75 40.84 -6.11
C ARG A 117 -1.56 40.46 -5.24
N SER A 118 -1.76 39.62 -4.23
CA SER A 118 -0.81 39.37 -3.17
C SER A 118 -0.98 37.96 -2.64
N TYR A 119 0.11 37.38 -2.13
CA TYR A 119 0.05 36.09 -1.46
C TYR A 119 0.99 36.01 -0.27
N VAL A 120 0.69 35.05 0.60
CA VAL A 120 1.55 34.60 1.68
C VAL A 120 1.74 33.10 1.60
N ALA A 121 2.89 32.61 2.08
CA ALA A 121 3.16 31.19 2.19
C ALA A 121 3.85 30.89 3.51
N CYS A 122 3.29 29.99 4.30
CA CYS A 122 3.91 29.48 5.51
C CYS A 122 4.61 28.17 5.21
N LEU A 123 5.85 28.01 5.64
CA LEU A 123 6.52 26.71 5.68
C LEU A 123 5.94 25.91 6.85
N VAL A 124 5.07 24.95 6.57
CA VAL A 124 4.42 24.12 7.59
C VAL A 124 5.36 23.03 8.07
N GLU A 125 6.04 22.33 7.15
CA GLU A 125 6.94 21.21 7.46
C GLU A 125 8.12 21.17 6.51
N ARG A 126 9.29 20.77 7.00
CA ARG A 126 10.50 20.52 6.22
C ARG A 126 11.07 19.15 6.53
N GLN A 127 11.21 18.34 5.50
CA GLN A 127 11.82 17.01 5.54
C GLN A 127 13.03 16.96 4.56
N PRO A 128 13.93 15.98 4.65
CA PRO A 128 15.12 15.92 3.78
C PRO A 128 14.81 15.93 2.28
N HIS A 129 13.62 15.51 1.86
CA HIS A 129 13.26 15.33 0.45
C HIS A 129 12.06 16.16 0.01
N TYR A 130 11.37 16.80 0.94
CA TYR A 130 10.21 17.63 0.61
C TYR A 130 9.96 18.72 1.65
N GLU A 131 9.26 19.75 1.21
CA GLU A 131 8.74 20.84 2.04
C GLU A 131 7.24 20.99 1.80
N VAL A 132 6.51 21.36 2.84
CA VAL A 132 5.06 21.60 2.75
C VAL A 132 4.77 23.05 3.07
N TYR A 133 4.06 23.69 2.16
CA TYR A 133 3.66 25.07 2.29
C TYR A 133 2.14 25.21 2.34
N PHE A 134 1.66 26.06 3.25
CA PHE A 134 0.30 26.55 3.25
C PHE A 134 0.31 27.98 2.68
N SER A 135 -0.32 28.18 1.54
CA SER A 135 -0.33 29.44 0.82
C SER A 135 -1.74 30.03 0.73
N MET A 136 -1.85 31.33 0.81
CA MET A 136 -3.12 32.06 0.66
C MET A 136 -2.93 33.26 -0.27
N GLN A 137 -3.94 33.50 -1.11
CA GLN A 137 -3.93 34.57 -2.11
C GLN A 137 -5.08 35.53 -1.87
N ARG A 138 -4.81 36.84 -2.08
CA ARG A 138 -5.81 37.91 -2.06
C ARG A 138 -6.15 38.39 -3.45
N ALA A 139 -7.44 38.66 -3.67
CA ALA A 139 -7.94 39.23 -4.89
C ALA A 139 -7.49 40.67 -5.05
N ARG A 140 -7.52 41.19 -6.31
CA ARG A 140 -7.02 42.50 -6.69
C ARG A 140 -7.63 43.68 -5.91
N ARG A 141 -8.87 43.53 -5.43
CA ARG A 141 -9.59 44.57 -4.67
C ARG A 141 -9.35 44.51 -3.16
N GLN A 142 -8.66 43.50 -2.68
CA GLN A 142 -8.33 43.31 -1.25
C GLN A 142 -7.03 44.04 -0.90
N PRO A 143 -6.80 44.40 0.36
CA PRO A 143 -5.54 44.96 0.82
C PRO A 143 -4.42 43.92 0.66
N LEU A 144 -3.17 44.35 0.62
CA LEU A 144 -2.03 43.43 0.70
C LEU A 144 -2.00 42.70 2.02
N PHE A 145 -1.42 41.53 2.06
CA PHE A 145 -1.15 40.84 3.34
C PHE A 145 -0.11 41.58 4.17
N SER A 146 -0.27 41.53 5.48
CA SER A 146 0.62 42.10 6.46
C SER A 146 1.02 41.04 7.51
N SER A 147 2.02 41.35 8.33
CA SER A 147 2.42 40.51 9.47
C SER A 147 1.32 40.37 10.55
N ILE A 148 0.35 41.29 10.59
CA ILE A 148 -0.80 41.19 11.49
C ILE A 148 -1.73 40.06 11.04
N ASP A 149 -1.93 39.95 9.71
CA ASP A 149 -2.79 38.93 9.13
C ASP A 149 -2.21 37.53 9.40
N THR A 150 -0.91 37.33 9.16
CA THR A 150 -0.23 36.04 9.37
C THR A 150 -0.07 35.73 10.85
N GLY A 151 0.27 36.69 11.71
CA GLY A 151 0.37 36.49 13.17
C GLY A 151 -0.97 36.06 13.79
N GLY A 152 -2.09 36.48 13.19
CA GLY A 152 -3.42 35.99 13.57
C GLY A 152 -3.65 34.51 13.25
N LEU A 153 -2.77 33.85 12.49
CA LEU A 153 -2.87 32.47 12.06
C LEU A 153 -1.76 31.55 12.61
N ASP A 154 -0.77 32.10 13.32
CA ASP A 154 0.37 31.32 13.83
C ASP A 154 -0.05 30.15 14.73
N TRP A 155 -1.16 30.29 15.46
CA TRP A 155 -1.71 29.26 16.33
C TRP A 155 -2.11 27.98 15.60
N ILE A 156 -2.49 28.04 14.30
CA ILE A 156 -2.96 26.87 13.56
C ILE A 156 -1.81 26.03 13.00
N ILE A 157 -0.64 26.61 12.76
CA ILE A 157 0.47 25.95 12.07
C ILE A 157 0.96 24.70 12.83
N PRO A 158 1.15 24.72 14.17
CA PRO A 158 1.48 23.51 14.91
C PRO A 158 0.42 22.40 14.79
N HIS A 159 -0.87 22.80 14.75
CA HIS A 159 -1.97 21.85 14.56
C HIS A 159 -2.00 21.26 13.14
N MET A 160 -1.77 22.10 12.12
CA MET A 160 -1.64 21.61 10.72
C MET A 160 -0.51 20.59 10.62
N ARG A 161 0.67 20.89 11.19
CA ARG A 161 1.81 19.95 11.18
C ARG A 161 1.47 18.64 11.87
N SER A 162 0.88 18.69 13.07
CA SER A 162 0.52 17.50 13.82
C SER A 162 -0.53 16.66 13.10
N ALA A 163 -1.57 17.28 12.56
CA ALA A 163 -2.63 16.59 11.83
C ALA A 163 -2.10 15.97 10.52
N MET A 164 -1.21 16.66 9.79
CA MET A 164 -0.55 16.12 8.59
C MET A 164 0.31 14.91 8.93
N ALA A 165 1.15 14.99 9.96
CA ALA A 165 1.98 13.86 10.37
C ALA A 165 1.15 12.64 10.78
N MET A 166 0.01 12.85 11.44
CA MET A 166 -0.94 11.79 11.77
C MET A 166 -1.61 11.22 10.51
N ARG A 167 -2.04 12.09 9.57
CA ARG A 167 -2.65 11.69 8.29
C ARG A 167 -1.70 10.83 7.48
N ASP A 168 -0.45 11.24 7.33
CA ASP A 168 0.56 10.49 6.59
C ASP A 168 0.83 9.11 7.21
N ARG A 169 0.95 9.04 8.55
CA ARG A 169 1.10 7.77 9.26
C ARG A 169 -0.12 6.86 9.05
N THR A 170 -1.32 7.42 9.15
CA THR A 170 -2.56 6.65 8.98
C THR A 170 -2.71 6.14 7.56
N LEU A 171 -2.40 6.96 6.54
CA LEU A 171 -2.38 6.55 5.14
C LEU A 171 -1.33 5.48 4.90
N GLY A 172 -0.11 5.65 5.43
CA GLY A 172 0.96 4.66 5.33
C GLY A 172 0.56 3.31 5.93
N LEU A 173 -0.03 3.30 7.14
CA LEU A 173 -0.56 2.09 7.77
C LEU A 173 -1.70 1.46 6.96
N THR A 174 -2.59 2.26 6.40
CA THR A 174 -3.70 1.78 5.57
C THR A 174 -3.18 1.13 4.28
N VAL A 175 -2.19 1.75 3.62
CA VAL A 175 -1.54 1.17 2.42
C VAL A 175 -0.84 -0.13 2.76
N LEU A 176 -0.07 -0.18 3.85
CA LEU A 176 0.60 -1.40 4.31
C LEU A 176 -0.41 -2.50 4.66
N ALA A 177 -1.50 -2.17 5.36
CA ALA A 177 -2.56 -3.12 5.68
C ALA A 177 -3.23 -3.66 4.41
N ARG A 178 -3.54 -2.81 3.44
CA ARG A 178 -4.12 -3.22 2.14
C ARG A 178 -3.16 -4.11 1.37
N LEU A 179 -1.87 -3.75 1.28
CA LEU A 179 -0.86 -4.55 0.60
C LEU A 179 -0.69 -5.91 1.30
N SER A 180 -0.62 -5.93 2.64
CA SER A 180 -0.54 -7.18 3.41
C SER A 180 -1.76 -8.07 3.16
N THR A 181 -2.97 -7.50 3.19
CA THR A 181 -4.20 -8.23 2.87
C THR A 181 -4.17 -8.77 1.45
N GLN A 182 -3.79 -7.95 0.46
CA GLN A 182 -3.70 -8.39 -0.93
C GLN A 182 -2.67 -9.50 -1.14
N LEU A 183 -1.53 -9.43 -0.46
CA LEU A 183 -0.50 -10.48 -0.51
C LEU A 183 -1.02 -11.79 0.11
N VAL A 184 -1.69 -11.71 1.27
CA VAL A 184 -2.28 -12.88 1.94
C VAL A 184 -3.40 -13.49 1.09
N GLU A 185 -4.22 -12.65 0.43
CA GLU A 185 -5.29 -13.13 -0.47
C GLU A 185 -4.76 -13.83 -1.73
N ARG A 186 -3.55 -13.48 -2.18
CA ARG A 186 -2.90 -14.09 -3.34
C ARG A 186 -2.19 -15.41 -3.06
N LEU A 187 -2.04 -15.79 -1.78
CA LEU A 187 -1.45 -17.08 -1.43
C LEU A 187 -2.33 -18.22 -1.98
N ASN A 188 -1.71 -19.14 -2.69
CA ASN A 188 -2.38 -20.31 -3.26
C ASN A 188 -2.70 -21.40 -2.23
N PHE A 189 -2.14 -21.29 -1.04
CA PHE A 189 -2.44 -22.18 0.08
C PHE A 189 -3.46 -21.53 1.03
N ALA A 190 -4.26 -22.36 1.70
CA ALA A 190 -5.22 -21.88 2.68
C ALA A 190 -4.49 -21.44 3.95
N LEU A 191 -4.77 -20.20 4.38
CA LEU A 191 -4.32 -19.65 5.64
C LEU A 191 -5.54 -19.32 6.49
N LEU A 192 -5.58 -19.81 7.72
CA LEU A 192 -6.64 -19.58 8.68
C LEU A 192 -6.05 -19.34 10.07
N VAL A 193 -6.69 -18.47 10.84
CA VAL A 193 -6.38 -18.28 12.26
C VAL A 193 -7.62 -18.64 13.07
N PHE A 194 -7.44 -19.50 14.07
CA PHE A 194 -8.51 -19.98 14.94
C PHE A 194 -8.34 -19.50 16.37
N SER A 195 -9.47 -19.17 17.03
CA SER A 195 -9.52 -18.99 18.48
C SER A 195 -9.43 -20.33 19.21
N PRO A 196 -9.25 -20.32 20.56
CA PRO A 196 -9.35 -21.54 21.38
C PRO A 196 -10.70 -22.26 21.24
N GLN A 197 -11.76 -21.52 20.96
CA GLN A 197 -13.11 -22.04 20.74
C GLN A 197 -13.32 -22.54 19.30
N ARG A 198 -12.27 -22.51 18.49
CA ARG A 198 -12.27 -22.90 17.06
C ARG A 198 -13.11 -22.02 16.16
N HIS A 199 -13.32 -20.77 16.53
CA HIS A 199 -13.85 -19.78 15.60
C HIS A 199 -12.75 -19.29 14.68
N VAL A 200 -13.07 -19.11 13.40
CA VAL A 200 -12.16 -18.50 12.42
C VAL A 200 -12.07 -17.01 12.71
N LEU A 201 -10.90 -16.53 13.11
CA LEU A 201 -10.63 -15.13 13.40
C LEU A 201 -10.17 -14.38 12.14
N LEU A 202 -9.45 -15.09 11.26
CA LEU A 202 -8.94 -14.58 10.00
C LEU A 202 -8.76 -15.72 9.02
N CYS A 203 -9.04 -15.51 7.75
CA CYS A 203 -8.66 -16.43 6.68
C CYS A 203 -8.46 -15.67 5.36
N ASN A 204 -7.65 -16.23 4.46
CA ASN A 204 -7.58 -15.78 3.08
C ASN A 204 -8.64 -16.51 2.23
N ARG A 205 -8.77 -16.11 0.96
CA ARG A 205 -9.74 -16.69 0.01
C ARG A 205 -9.60 -18.22 -0.15
N ALA A 206 -8.38 -18.74 -0.11
CA ALA A 206 -8.17 -20.20 -0.11
C ALA A 206 -8.62 -20.82 1.21
N GLY A 207 -8.39 -20.15 2.34
CA GLY A 207 -8.83 -20.54 3.67
C GLY A 207 -10.34 -20.57 3.84
N GLU A 208 -11.07 -19.63 3.23
CA GLU A 208 -12.54 -19.65 3.25
C GLU A 208 -13.13 -20.96 2.69
N ARG A 209 -12.52 -21.50 1.64
CA ARG A 209 -12.96 -22.78 1.05
C ARG A 209 -12.77 -23.93 2.03
N TRP A 210 -11.69 -23.90 2.81
CA TRP A 210 -11.43 -24.86 3.88
C TRP A 210 -12.34 -24.64 5.08
N ALA A 211 -12.56 -23.38 5.50
CA ALA A 211 -13.47 -23.05 6.60
C ALA A 211 -14.90 -23.57 6.35
N ARG A 212 -15.39 -23.50 5.13
CA ARG A 212 -16.73 -24.03 4.76
C ARG A 212 -16.82 -25.55 4.83
N ARG A 213 -15.72 -26.26 4.82
CA ARG A 213 -15.68 -27.74 4.96
C ARG A 213 -15.58 -28.20 6.40
N LEU A 214 -15.31 -27.27 7.33
CA LEU A 214 -15.24 -27.59 8.76
C LEU A 214 -16.64 -27.66 9.37
N ASP A 215 -16.96 -28.78 10.03
CA ASP A 215 -18.13 -28.90 10.86
C ASP A 215 -17.91 -28.31 12.27
N PRO A 216 -18.95 -28.08 13.08
CA PRO A 216 -18.82 -27.58 14.45
C PRO A 216 -17.96 -28.47 15.37
N ALA A 217 -17.83 -29.77 15.05
CA ALA A 217 -16.96 -30.69 15.79
C ALA A 217 -15.47 -30.61 15.34
N GLY A 218 -15.17 -29.82 14.32
CA GLY A 218 -13.83 -29.68 13.79
C GLY A 218 -13.41 -30.80 12.84
N LYS A 219 -14.37 -31.52 12.26
CA LYS A 219 -14.08 -32.45 11.15
C LYS A 219 -14.13 -31.68 9.84
N VAL A 220 -13.25 -32.04 8.93
CA VAL A 220 -13.23 -31.48 7.58
C VAL A 220 -14.04 -32.39 6.68
N SER A 221 -15.16 -31.89 6.14
CA SER A 221 -16.00 -32.66 5.23
C SER A 221 -15.19 -33.21 4.05
N GLU A 222 -15.42 -34.47 3.72
CA GLU A 222 -14.77 -35.19 2.61
C GLU A 222 -13.25 -35.44 2.76
N TRP A 223 -12.62 -34.96 3.82
CA TRP A 223 -11.20 -35.16 4.08
C TRP A 223 -10.95 -35.99 5.34
N SER A 224 -10.07 -36.98 5.22
CA SER A 224 -9.57 -37.76 6.35
C SER A 224 -8.20 -37.24 6.77
N LEU A 225 -8.07 -36.79 8.02
CA LEU A 225 -6.81 -36.30 8.56
C LEU A 225 -6.11 -37.37 9.38
N SER A 226 -4.80 -37.48 9.24
CA SER A 226 -3.97 -38.42 10.04
C SER A 226 -3.94 -38.10 11.54
N ARG A 227 -4.37 -36.89 11.93
CA ARG A 227 -4.56 -36.44 13.33
C ARG A 227 -5.83 -35.57 13.38
N PRO A 228 -6.63 -35.66 14.48
CA PRO A 228 -7.82 -34.85 14.64
C PRO A 228 -7.49 -33.34 14.59
N PHE A 229 -8.16 -32.62 13.69
CA PHE A 229 -7.92 -31.17 13.50
C PHE A 229 -8.23 -30.38 14.78
N ALA A 230 -9.33 -30.73 15.45
CA ALA A 230 -9.74 -30.08 16.69
C ALA A 230 -8.66 -30.18 17.80
N ASP A 231 -8.04 -31.33 17.92
CA ASP A 231 -6.98 -31.57 18.94
C ASP A 231 -5.74 -30.73 18.63
N MET A 232 -5.37 -30.61 17.35
CA MET A 232 -4.23 -29.82 16.91
C MET A 232 -4.43 -28.32 17.20
N VAL A 233 -5.62 -27.79 16.89
CA VAL A 233 -5.96 -26.38 17.16
C VAL A 233 -6.01 -26.13 18.67
N GLN A 234 -6.64 -27.03 19.43
CA GLN A 234 -6.73 -26.90 20.88
C GLN A 234 -5.35 -26.91 21.54
N ALA A 235 -4.49 -27.87 21.17
CA ALA A 235 -3.13 -27.94 21.67
C ALA A 235 -2.29 -26.69 21.33
N ALA A 236 -2.47 -26.13 20.11
CA ALA A 236 -1.77 -24.90 19.70
C ALA A 236 -2.24 -23.65 20.46
N CYS A 237 -3.49 -23.64 20.94
CA CYS A 237 -4.05 -22.56 21.74
C CYS A 237 -3.82 -22.73 23.25
N ASP A 238 -3.32 -23.87 23.73
CA ASP A 238 -3.11 -24.10 25.17
C ASP A 238 -1.77 -23.48 25.62
N PRO A 239 -1.81 -22.38 26.42
CA PRO A 239 -0.57 -21.72 26.86
C PRO A 239 0.27 -22.57 27.83
N ARG A 240 -0.27 -23.67 28.35
CA ARG A 240 0.44 -24.61 29.25
C ARG A 240 1.23 -25.66 28.50
N GLN A 241 0.93 -25.84 27.22
CA GLN A 241 1.65 -26.76 26.35
C GLN A 241 2.65 -25.99 25.50
N ALA A 242 3.93 -26.22 25.70
CA ALA A 242 4.99 -25.74 24.83
C ALA A 242 4.96 -26.54 23.50
N VAL A 243 3.92 -26.37 22.72
CA VAL A 243 3.74 -27.14 21.49
C VAL A 243 4.50 -26.42 20.35
N ALA A 244 5.40 -27.18 19.72
CA ALA A 244 6.01 -26.83 18.46
C ALA A 244 4.95 -26.91 17.32
N ALA A 245 5.34 -26.53 16.11
CA ALA A 245 4.52 -26.75 14.92
C ALA A 245 4.03 -28.21 14.84
N GLN A 246 2.74 -28.39 14.57
CA GLN A 246 2.12 -29.70 14.36
C GLN A 246 1.79 -29.86 12.89
N ALA A 247 1.88 -31.07 12.36
CA ALA A 247 1.51 -31.35 10.99
C ALA A 247 0.61 -32.60 10.91
N ALA A 248 -0.31 -32.59 9.96
CA ALA A 248 -1.13 -33.72 9.58
C ALA A 248 -1.23 -33.81 8.06
N ARG A 249 -1.40 -35.04 7.57
CA ARG A 249 -1.76 -35.31 6.18
C ARG A 249 -3.28 -35.42 6.11
N ALA A 250 -3.89 -34.72 5.15
CA ALA A 250 -5.29 -34.85 4.81
C ALA A 250 -5.43 -35.52 3.45
N THR A 251 -6.37 -36.46 3.32
CA THR A 251 -6.66 -37.18 2.06
C THR A 251 -8.13 -37.16 1.76
N SER A 252 -8.49 -37.00 0.49
CA SER A 252 -9.87 -37.05 -0.03
C SER A 252 -9.85 -37.69 -1.41
N GLY A 253 -10.25 -38.98 -1.52
CA GLY A 253 -10.01 -39.76 -2.72
C GLY A 253 -8.53 -39.76 -3.10
N ASP A 254 -8.20 -39.34 -4.32
CA ASP A 254 -6.82 -39.22 -4.83
C ASP A 254 -6.14 -37.89 -4.42
N ALA A 255 -6.90 -36.93 -3.87
CA ALA A 255 -6.37 -35.64 -3.45
C ALA A 255 -5.66 -35.74 -2.09
N CYS A 256 -4.53 -35.01 -1.98
CA CYS A 256 -3.74 -34.95 -0.76
C CYS A 256 -3.46 -33.49 -0.38
N ALA A 257 -3.56 -33.19 0.91
CA ALA A 257 -3.17 -31.89 1.45
C ALA A 257 -2.29 -32.06 2.69
N GLN A 258 -1.45 -31.08 2.92
CA GLN A 258 -0.64 -30.96 4.13
C GLN A 258 -1.27 -29.87 5.00
N VAL A 259 -1.56 -30.21 6.25
CA VAL A 259 -2.12 -29.29 7.25
C VAL A 259 -1.04 -29.03 8.29
N ILE A 260 -0.66 -27.78 8.45
CA ILE A 260 0.32 -27.34 9.45
C ILE A 260 -0.41 -26.42 10.43
N VAL A 261 -0.24 -26.66 11.73
CA VAL A 261 -0.82 -25.84 12.80
C VAL A 261 0.30 -25.29 13.67
N LEU A 262 0.35 -23.98 13.79
CA LEU A 262 1.35 -23.23 14.55
C LEU A 262 0.68 -22.50 15.72
N PRO A 263 1.26 -22.54 16.94
CA PRO A 263 0.77 -21.76 18.05
C PRO A 263 1.06 -20.26 17.84
N LEU A 264 0.10 -19.43 18.15
CA LEU A 264 0.22 -17.97 18.22
C LEU A 264 -0.07 -17.54 19.67
N PRO A 265 0.95 -17.42 20.53
CA PRO A 265 0.74 -16.94 21.90
C PRO A 265 0.27 -15.47 21.90
N PRO A 266 -0.41 -14.99 22.96
CA PRO A 266 -0.89 -13.61 23.04
C PRO A 266 0.22 -12.56 22.91
N SER A 267 1.46 -12.92 23.27
CA SER A 267 2.66 -12.08 23.10
C SER A 267 3.12 -11.94 21.65
N HIS A 268 2.62 -12.79 20.74
CA HIS A 268 2.93 -12.67 19.32
C HIS A 268 2.20 -11.47 18.72
N ALA A 269 2.92 -10.62 17.98
CA ALA A 269 2.37 -9.39 17.40
C ALA A 269 1.07 -9.61 16.61
N PHE A 270 0.94 -10.75 15.94
CA PHE A 270 -0.25 -11.13 15.17
C PHE A 270 -1.46 -11.48 16.04
N ALA A 271 -1.23 -12.03 17.24
CA ALA A 271 -2.29 -12.45 18.17
C ALA A 271 -2.65 -11.36 19.19
N ALA A 272 -1.81 -10.32 19.32
CA ALA A 272 -1.99 -9.26 20.32
C ALA A 272 -3.35 -8.55 20.22
N GLN A 273 -3.91 -8.42 19.02
CA GLN A 273 -5.21 -7.79 18.81
C GLN A 273 -6.40 -8.58 19.40
N TRP A 274 -6.28 -9.89 19.57
CA TRP A 274 -7.34 -10.72 20.14
C TRP A 274 -7.19 -10.95 21.64
N GLN A 275 -6.01 -10.60 22.22
CA GLN A 275 -5.70 -10.75 23.64
C GLN A 275 -5.85 -12.18 24.17
N GLU A 276 -5.92 -13.17 23.30
CA GLU A 276 -6.01 -14.59 23.60
C GLU A 276 -5.06 -15.39 22.69
N PRO A 277 -4.65 -16.62 23.11
CA PRO A 277 -3.87 -17.48 22.24
C PRO A 277 -4.68 -17.87 21.02
N ALA A 278 -4.01 -18.04 19.90
CA ALA A 278 -4.63 -18.45 18.65
C ALA A 278 -3.81 -19.55 17.96
N ALA A 279 -4.39 -20.21 16.98
CA ALA A 279 -3.72 -21.21 16.15
C ALA A 279 -3.69 -20.72 14.69
N LEU A 280 -2.49 -20.60 14.11
CA LEU A 280 -2.32 -20.37 12.68
C LEU A 280 -2.34 -21.74 11.98
N VAL A 281 -3.25 -21.89 11.04
CA VAL A 281 -3.39 -23.10 10.23
C VAL A 281 -3.04 -22.79 8.79
N ILE A 282 -2.14 -23.58 8.22
CA ILE A 282 -1.75 -23.52 6.82
C ILE A 282 -2.15 -24.85 6.18
N VAL A 283 -2.87 -24.78 5.06
CA VAL A 283 -3.22 -25.98 4.30
C VAL A 283 -2.73 -25.85 2.87
N HIS A 284 -1.87 -26.77 2.48
CA HIS A 284 -1.31 -26.86 1.13
C HIS A 284 -1.90 -28.07 0.42
N GLU A 285 -2.74 -27.85 -0.60
CA GLU A 285 -3.27 -28.90 -1.47
C GLU A 285 -2.24 -29.20 -2.58
N GLN A 286 -1.86 -30.47 -2.76
CA GLN A 286 -0.76 -30.86 -3.67
C GLN A 286 -1.12 -30.85 -5.17
N ASP A 287 -2.34 -30.50 -5.56
CA ASP A 287 -2.86 -30.83 -6.89
C ASP A 287 -2.98 -29.68 -7.92
N ARG A 288 -2.31 -28.56 -7.74
CA ARG A 288 -2.38 -27.50 -8.78
C ARG A 288 -1.02 -26.92 -9.11
N ALA A 289 -0.49 -27.28 -10.31
CA ALA A 289 0.58 -26.48 -10.89
C ALA A 289 0.03 -25.07 -11.22
N PRO A 290 0.85 -24.04 -11.05
CA PRO A 290 0.44 -22.67 -11.35
C PRO A 290 0.00 -22.54 -12.81
N LEU A 291 -1.18 -21.95 -13.04
CA LEU A 291 -1.71 -21.67 -14.37
C LEU A 291 -0.75 -20.85 -15.25
N LEU A 292 0.13 -20.08 -14.62
CA LEU A 292 1.09 -19.20 -15.28
C LEU A 292 2.45 -19.84 -15.55
N LEU A 293 2.72 -21.06 -15.07
CA LEU A 293 4.04 -21.69 -15.24
C LEU A 293 4.38 -21.90 -16.73
N GLY A 294 3.42 -22.31 -17.54
CA GLY A 294 3.63 -22.55 -18.97
C GLY A 294 4.06 -21.30 -19.75
N PRO A 295 3.36 -20.17 -19.68
CA PRO A 295 3.79 -18.91 -20.30
C PRO A 295 5.19 -18.49 -19.86
N VAL A 296 5.48 -18.49 -18.58
CA VAL A 296 6.77 -18.06 -18.01
C VAL A 296 7.93 -18.95 -18.48
N LEU A 297 7.72 -20.27 -18.59
CA LEU A 297 8.74 -21.16 -19.11
C LEU A 297 9.07 -20.88 -20.58
N ARG A 298 8.10 -20.45 -21.38
CA ARG A 298 8.33 -20.04 -22.77
C ARG A 298 9.12 -18.73 -22.84
N ASP A 299 8.75 -17.78 -22.02
CA ASP A 299 9.38 -16.45 -22.02
C ASP A 299 10.82 -16.50 -21.49
N LEU A 300 11.07 -17.20 -20.38
CA LEU A 300 12.39 -17.27 -19.76
C LEU A 300 13.38 -18.19 -20.50
N TYR A 301 12.90 -19.33 -21.02
CA TYR A 301 13.78 -20.38 -21.56
C TYR A 301 13.55 -20.69 -23.04
N GLY A 302 12.61 -20.01 -23.69
CA GLY A 302 12.30 -20.27 -25.09
C GLY A 302 11.77 -21.69 -25.35
N LEU A 303 11.01 -22.25 -24.38
CA LEU A 303 10.45 -23.59 -24.55
C LEU A 303 9.36 -23.58 -25.61
N THR A 304 9.36 -24.61 -26.46
CA THR A 304 8.27 -24.84 -27.42
C THR A 304 6.99 -25.25 -26.67
N PRO A 305 5.79 -25.13 -27.29
CA PRO A 305 4.55 -25.59 -26.66
C PRO A 305 4.57 -27.06 -26.21
N ALA A 306 5.27 -27.95 -26.94
CA ALA A 306 5.41 -29.35 -26.58
C ALA A 306 6.33 -29.55 -25.36
N GLU A 307 7.48 -28.88 -25.34
CA GLU A 307 8.44 -28.88 -24.23
C GLU A 307 7.80 -28.28 -22.97
N THR A 308 7.02 -27.21 -23.14
CA THR A 308 6.28 -26.56 -22.03
C THR A 308 5.28 -27.54 -21.39
N ARG A 309 4.44 -28.22 -22.21
CA ARG A 309 3.47 -29.20 -21.70
C ARG A 309 4.16 -30.32 -20.92
N LEU A 310 5.26 -30.85 -21.45
CA LEU A 310 6.04 -31.88 -20.75
C LEU A 310 6.59 -31.34 -19.42
N SER A 311 7.17 -30.14 -19.42
CA SER A 311 7.72 -29.53 -18.21
C SER A 311 6.65 -29.30 -17.12
N VAL A 312 5.45 -28.89 -17.51
CA VAL A 312 4.31 -28.73 -16.57
C VAL A 312 3.91 -30.08 -15.97
N GLN A 313 3.86 -31.16 -16.73
CA GLN A 313 3.58 -32.50 -16.17
C GLN A 313 4.67 -32.95 -15.18
N LEU A 314 5.92 -32.72 -15.51
CA LEU A 314 7.03 -33.02 -14.61
C LEU A 314 7.02 -32.15 -13.34
N ALA A 315 6.53 -30.90 -13.41
CA ALA A 315 6.34 -30.04 -12.26
C ALA A 315 5.28 -30.58 -11.28
N HIS A 316 4.31 -31.34 -11.78
CA HIS A 316 3.34 -32.06 -10.93
C HIS A 316 3.91 -33.30 -10.23
N GLY A 317 5.21 -33.55 -10.33
CA GLY A 317 5.87 -34.69 -9.71
C GLY A 317 5.74 -36.00 -10.49
N GLN A 318 5.21 -35.95 -11.71
CA GLN A 318 5.08 -37.15 -12.55
C GLN A 318 6.43 -37.62 -13.10
N GLY A 319 6.59 -38.92 -13.20
CA GLY A 319 7.70 -39.51 -13.90
C GLY A 319 7.57 -39.31 -15.43
N LEU A 320 8.69 -39.44 -16.17
CA LEU A 320 8.66 -39.30 -17.63
C LEU A 320 7.72 -40.29 -18.31
N PRO A 321 7.61 -41.56 -17.87
CA PRO A 321 6.65 -42.52 -18.47
C PRO A 321 5.20 -42.06 -18.30
N GLU A 322 4.81 -41.62 -17.11
CA GLU A 322 3.46 -41.16 -16.79
C GLU A 322 3.13 -39.87 -17.56
N ALA A 323 4.05 -38.91 -17.58
CA ALA A 323 3.91 -37.67 -18.32
C ALA A 323 3.74 -37.94 -19.83
N SER A 324 4.50 -38.90 -20.41
CA SER A 324 4.37 -39.28 -21.83
C SER A 324 3.01 -39.89 -22.14
N GLN A 325 2.50 -40.74 -21.25
CA GLN A 325 1.18 -41.35 -21.38
C GLN A 325 0.05 -40.33 -21.34
N GLN A 326 0.10 -39.38 -20.38
CA GLN A 326 -0.90 -38.31 -20.25
C GLN A 326 -0.88 -37.38 -21.48
N LEU A 327 0.28 -37.10 -22.04
CA LEU A 327 0.42 -36.23 -23.20
C LEU A 327 0.13 -36.97 -24.53
N GLY A 328 -0.10 -38.28 -24.49
CA GLY A 328 -0.38 -39.07 -25.69
C GLY A 328 0.81 -39.15 -26.64
N ILE A 329 2.05 -39.08 -26.14
CA ILE A 329 3.28 -39.14 -26.94
C ILE A 329 4.09 -40.40 -26.62
N ARG A 330 4.93 -40.82 -27.56
CA ARG A 330 5.84 -41.94 -27.31
C ARG A 330 6.91 -41.58 -26.30
N HIS A 331 7.32 -42.53 -25.45
CA HIS A 331 8.36 -42.31 -24.45
C HIS A 331 9.67 -41.74 -25.02
N GLU A 332 10.08 -42.21 -26.22
CA GLU A 332 11.25 -41.70 -26.93
C GLU A 332 11.10 -40.22 -27.34
N THR A 333 9.87 -39.81 -27.71
CA THR A 333 9.56 -38.40 -28.01
C THR A 333 9.66 -37.54 -26.74
N ALA A 334 9.10 -38.02 -25.63
CA ALA A 334 9.20 -37.36 -24.35
C ALA A 334 10.66 -37.22 -23.91
N ARG A 335 11.48 -38.26 -24.11
CA ARG A 335 12.92 -38.22 -23.77
C ARG A 335 13.68 -37.20 -24.60
N THR A 336 13.37 -37.10 -25.90
CA THR A 336 13.96 -36.10 -26.78
C THR A 336 13.58 -34.69 -26.39
N GLN A 337 12.30 -34.44 -26.07
CA GLN A 337 11.83 -33.16 -25.57
C GLN A 337 12.48 -32.81 -24.22
N LEU A 338 12.58 -33.76 -23.28
CA LEU A 338 13.24 -33.56 -22.01
C LEU A 338 14.70 -33.14 -22.15
N LYS A 339 15.43 -33.77 -23.09
CA LYS A 339 16.81 -33.43 -23.42
C LYS A 339 16.91 -31.97 -23.92
N ALA A 340 15.97 -31.55 -24.77
CA ALA A 340 15.90 -30.18 -25.26
C ALA A 340 15.57 -29.20 -24.15
N VAL A 341 14.66 -29.55 -23.21
CA VAL A 341 14.35 -28.78 -22.02
C VAL A 341 15.59 -28.62 -21.14
N PHE A 342 16.34 -29.69 -20.88
CA PHE A 342 17.59 -29.61 -20.11
C PHE A 342 18.58 -28.63 -20.75
N HIS A 343 18.76 -28.71 -22.03
CA HIS A 343 19.67 -27.79 -22.74
C HIS A 343 19.25 -26.33 -22.60
N LYS A 344 17.95 -26.04 -22.72
CA LYS A 344 17.40 -24.67 -22.64
C LYS A 344 17.35 -24.11 -21.23
N THR A 345 17.14 -24.98 -20.23
CA THR A 345 17.04 -24.57 -18.82
C THR A 345 18.37 -24.62 -18.07
N GLY A 346 19.40 -25.20 -18.68
CA GLY A 346 20.69 -25.43 -18.03
C GLY A 346 20.68 -26.55 -16.97
N CYS A 347 19.61 -27.34 -16.91
CA CYS A 347 19.51 -28.47 -15.98
C CYS A 347 20.20 -29.71 -16.56
N ASN A 348 20.78 -30.53 -15.69
CA ASN A 348 21.46 -31.77 -16.06
C ASN A 348 20.75 -33.04 -15.60
N SER A 349 19.65 -32.90 -14.87
CA SER A 349 18.84 -34.02 -14.40
C SER A 349 17.38 -33.63 -14.23
N GLN A 350 16.50 -34.63 -14.22
CA GLN A 350 15.07 -34.43 -13.97
C GLN A 350 14.84 -33.84 -12.56
N ALA A 351 15.63 -34.25 -11.56
CA ALA A 351 15.53 -33.70 -10.21
C ALA A 351 15.86 -32.21 -10.15
N GLN A 352 16.91 -31.76 -10.86
CA GLN A 352 17.23 -30.33 -10.97
C GLN A 352 16.15 -29.58 -11.70
N LEU A 353 15.60 -30.11 -12.79
CA LEU A 353 14.49 -29.51 -13.51
C LEU A 353 13.27 -29.37 -12.61
N THR A 354 12.86 -30.45 -11.93
CA THR A 354 11.71 -30.41 -11.00
C THR A 354 11.92 -29.39 -9.89
N HIS A 355 13.13 -29.28 -9.35
CA HIS A 355 13.47 -28.28 -8.35
C HIS A 355 13.35 -26.84 -8.93
N LEU A 356 13.85 -26.61 -10.13
CA LEU A 356 13.72 -25.32 -10.84
C LEU A 356 12.24 -24.97 -11.04
N LEU A 357 11.46 -25.92 -11.56
CA LEU A 357 10.03 -25.75 -11.84
C LEU A 357 9.22 -25.48 -10.55
N SER A 358 9.54 -26.17 -9.45
CA SER A 358 8.91 -25.93 -8.15
C SER A 358 9.21 -24.54 -7.60
N ARG A 359 10.43 -24.05 -7.74
CA ARG A 359 10.81 -22.69 -7.34
C ARG A 359 10.11 -21.63 -8.17
N LEU A 360 10.05 -21.81 -9.48
CA LEU A 360 9.32 -20.91 -10.38
C LEU A 360 7.82 -20.96 -10.09
N GLY A 361 7.28 -22.14 -9.86
CA GLY A 361 5.90 -22.32 -9.45
C GLY A 361 5.57 -21.53 -8.20
N ALA A 362 6.35 -21.71 -7.14
CA ALA A 362 6.17 -20.99 -5.89
C ALA A 362 6.28 -19.46 -6.05
N ALA A 363 7.17 -18.97 -6.92
CA ALA A 363 7.31 -17.54 -7.21
C ALA A 363 6.12 -16.97 -8.00
N LEU A 364 5.55 -17.76 -8.94
CA LEU A 364 4.41 -17.36 -9.77
C LEU A 364 3.07 -17.44 -9.05
N GLU A 365 3.00 -18.23 -8.00
CA GLU A 365 1.85 -18.32 -7.11
C GLU A 365 1.76 -17.09 -6.18
N GLN A 366 2.83 -16.30 -6.08
CA GLN A 366 2.91 -15.05 -5.31
C GLN A 366 2.60 -13.79 -6.16
N GLY A 367 2.44 -13.90 -7.44
CA GLY A 367 2.08 -12.84 -8.41
C GLY A 367 0.61 -12.96 -8.83
#